data_407c93225dfb3260c35b9bdaa937c43b
#
_entry.id   407c93225dfb3260c35b9bdaa937c43b
#
_cell.length_a   1.000
_cell.length_b   1.000
_cell.length_c   1.000
_cell.angle_alpha   90.00
_cell.angle_beta   90.00
_cell.angle_gamma   90.00
#
_symmetry.space_group_name_H-M   'P 1'
#
loop_
_entity.id
_entity.type
_entity.pdbx_description
1 polymer ?
#
loop_
_entity_poly.entity_id
_entity_poly.type
_entity_poly.pdbx_seq_one_letter_code
_entity_poly.pdbx_strand_id
1 'polypeptide(L)'
;LVSAPDEISLEITPHDIVQEIDKTRLLHYKPLTDKQHKTPLLISYALINRYHILDIQPEKSWVRNLLLQGFDVYMLDWGSPTSMDKYLDFDDYVNGYLDSSVEFIKDTSSVEKISLQGYCTGATIATAYTALHPESVKNYIATAPVIDGWRDTTVISNLAKHMDVDKMVETIGNMPPEFMYYCFSVLKPFEQGIEKYVNFFKNIENKKFVDNFLRVEKWLGDTPPIPGALFRQWSKDIYQDNLLIQNKMFVGGNHIELKKINMPIFTQVAVG
;
A
#
# COMPACT_ATOMS: atom_id res chain seq x y z
N LEU A 1 21.45 -6.97 -6.77
CA LEU A 1 21.04 -6.50 -5.45
C LEU A 1 22.22 -6.67 -4.49
N VAL A 2 22.67 -5.59 -3.86
CA VAL A 2 23.57 -5.67 -2.72
C VAL A 2 22.74 -6.19 -1.57
N SER A 3 23.05 -7.36 -1.03
CA SER A 3 22.38 -7.86 0.17
C SER A 3 22.69 -6.90 1.32
N ALA A 4 21.66 -6.26 1.87
CA ALA A 4 21.83 -5.48 3.09
C ALA A 4 22.14 -6.42 4.27
N PRO A 5 22.96 -5.98 5.23
CA PRO A 5 23.21 -6.76 6.43
C PRO A 5 21.89 -7.10 7.17
N ASP A 6 21.80 -8.32 7.70
CA ASP A 6 20.62 -8.79 8.46
C ASP A 6 20.33 -7.92 9.70
N GLU A 7 21.32 -7.22 10.20
CA GLU A 7 21.26 -6.33 11.37
C GLU A 7 20.47 -5.02 11.13
N ILE A 8 20.15 -4.67 9.89
CA ILE A 8 19.40 -3.43 9.60
C ILE A 8 17.91 -3.67 9.86
N SER A 9 17.37 -3.11 10.94
CA SER A 9 15.93 -3.08 11.17
C SER A 9 15.22 -2.07 10.29
N LEU A 10 14.09 -2.48 9.69
CA LEU A 10 13.18 -1.58 8.96
C LEU A 10 12.04 -1.09 9.85
N GLU A 11 11.90 -1.62 11.06
CA GLU A 11 10.88 -1.21 12.04
C GLU A 11 11.51 -0.24 13.02
N ILE A 12 11.30 1.06 12.81
CA ILE A 12 11.99 2.13 13.56
C ILE A 12 11.10 2.67 14.67
N THR A 13 9.84 2.97 14.36
CA THR A 13 8.91 3.54 15.34
C THR A 13 8.21 2.41 16.10
N PRO A 14 8.26 2.40 17.45
CA PRO A 14 7.63 1.38 18.25
C PRO A 14 6.12 1.27 18.00
N HIS A 15 5.64 0.05 17.86
CA HIS A 15 4.23 -0.27 17.68
C HIS A 15 3.87 -1.61 18.34
N ASP A 16 2.61 -1.85 18.55
CA ASP A 16 2.04 -3.15 18.91
C ASP A 16 1.27 -3.73 17.74
N ILE A 17 1.28 -5.05 17.60
CA ILE A 17 0.33 -5.74 16.73
C ILE A 17 -0.94 -5.91 17.57
N VAL A 18 -2.03 -5.24 17.16
CA VAL A 18 -3.28 -5.20 17.94
C VAL A 18 -4.38 -6.10 17.38
N GLN A 19 -4.23 -6.54 16.13
CA GLN A 19 -5.12 -7.51 15.50
C GLN A 19 -4.33 -8.32 14.46
N GLU A 20 -4.65 -9.62 14.36
CA GLU A 20 -4.15 -10.50 13.30
C GLU A 20 -5.32 -11.25 12.69
N ILE A 21 -5.43 -11.23 11.36
CA ILE A 21 -6.41 -11.97 10.58
C ILE A 21 -5.65 -12.65 9.44
N ASP A 22 -5.61 -13.97 9.43
CA ASP A 22 -4.78 -14.76 8.53
C ASP A 22 -3.31 -14.31 8.58
N LYS A 23 -2.84 -13.63 7.55
CA LYS A 23 -1.48 -13.07 7.45
C LYS A 23 -1.45 -11.55 7.58
N THR A 24 -2.63 -10.92 7.62
CA THR A 24 -2.77 -9.48 7.75
C THR A 24 -2.63 -9.07 9.21
N ARG A 25 -1.88 -8.03 9.48
CA ARG A 25 -1.65 -7.50 10.82
C ARG A 25 -2.04 -6.02 10.88
N LEU A 26 -2.73 -5.66 11.94
CA LEU A 26 -3.00 -4.26 12.26
C LEU A 26 -1.99 -3.79 13.31
N LEU A 27 -1.16 -2.83 12.93
CA LEU A 27 -0.16 -2.23 13.79
C LEU A 27 -0.72 -0.95 14.39
N HIS A 28 -0.49 -0.73 15.69
CA HIS A 28 -0.83 0.50 16.41
C HIS A 28 0.44 1.14 16.95
N TYR A 29 0.80 2.30 16.43
CA TYR A 29 2.03 2.99 16.79
C TYR A 29 1.93 3.67 18.15
N LYS A 30 3.03 3.62 18.92
CA LYS A 30 3.11 4.30 20.21
C LYS A 30 3.07 5.82 20.02
N PRO A 31 2.27 6.57 20.81
CA PRO A 31 2.20 8.01 20.70
C PRO A 31 3.54 8.67 20.99
N LEU A 32 3.84 9.76 20.31
CA LEU A 32 5.01 10.61 20.54
C LEU A 32 4.65 11.97 21.17
N THR A 33 3.36 12.18 21.49
CA THR A 33 2.85 13.39 22.14
C THR A 33 1.84 13.02 23.21
N ASP A 34 1.71 13.89 24.24
CA ASP A 34 0.76 13.68 25.36
C ASP A 34 -0.70 13.86 24.92
N LYS A 35 -0.94 14.59 23.85
CA LYS A 35 -2.28 14.85 23.33
C LYS A 35 -2.43 14.29 21.94
N GLN A 36 -3.39 13.41 21.78
CA GLN A 36 -3.74 12.84 20.49
C GLN A 36 -5.09 13.37 19.98
N HIS A 37 -5.23 13.41 18.67
CA HIS A 37 -6.51 13.65 18.01
C HIS A 37 -7.48 12.51 18.32
N LYS A 38 -8.76 12.86 18.54
CA LYS A 38 -9.80 11.88 18.89
C LYS A 38 -10.11 10.90 17.75
N THR A 39 -9.85 11.28 16.51
CA THR A 39 -10.15 10.46 15.35
C THR A 39 -8.90 9.67 14.96
N PRO A 40 -8.90 8.34 15.07
CA PRO A 40 -7.79 7.51 14.65
C PRO A 40 -7.54 7.63 13.15
N LEU A 41 -6.30 7.43 12.74
CA LEU A 41 -5.86 7.39 11.35
C LEU A 41 -5.38 5.97 11.00
N LEU A 42 -6.10 5.29 10.11
CA LEU A 42 -5.65 4.03 9.53
C LEU A 42 -4.97 4.28 8.18
N ILE A 43 -3.79 3.72 8.00
CA ILE A 43 -3.05 3.73 6.73
C ILE A 43 -3.19 2.36 6.06
N SER A 44 -3.89 2.32 4.93
CA SER A 44 -3.95 1.20 3.99
C SER A 44 -2.80 1.35 3.00
N TYR A 45 -1.68 0.66 3.27
CA TYR A 45 -0.49 0.74 2.43
C TYR A 45 -0.66 -0.01 1.11
N ALA A 46 0.30 0.16 0.20
CA ALA A 46 0.32 -0.53 -1.08
C ALA A 46 0.42 -2.06 -0.92
N LEU A 47 -0.11 -2.79 -1.91
CA LEU A 47 0.05 -4.26 -2.03
C LEU A 47 1.46 -4.64 -2.52
N ILE A 48 2.14 -3.70 -3.17
CA ILE A 48 3.46 -3.89 -3.73
C ILE A 48 4.47 -3.28 -2.76
N ASN A 49 5.48 -4.04 -2.39
CA ASN A 49 6.42 -3.72 -1.33
C ASN A 49 5.75 -3.64 0.07
N ARG A 50 6.52 -3.34 1.09
CA ARG A 50 6.03 -3.27 2.46
C ARG A 50 5.95 -1.84 2.98
N TYR A 51 5.07 -1.63 3.94
CA TYR A 51 4.80 -0.34 4.60
C TYR A 51 6.03 0.33 5.21
N HIS A 52 7.12 -0.41 5.44
CA HIS A 52 8.35 0.08 6.08
C HIS A 52 8.93 1.34 5.45
N ILE A 53 8.68 1.59 4.15
CA ILE A 53 9.14 2.81 3.47
C ILE A 53 8.57 4.09 4.10
N LEU A 54 7.38 4.00 4.71
CA LEU A 54 6.76 5.11 5.40
C LEU A 54 7.39 5.39 6.77
N ASP A 55 8.31 4.50 7.23
CA ASP A 55 8.99 4.61 8.50
C ASP A 55 10.45 4.14 8.42
N ILE A 56 11.12 4.38 7.31
CA ILE A 56 12.43 3.78 7.00
C ILE A 56 13.60 4.41 7.77
N GLN A 57 13.48 5.69 8.14
CA GLN A 57 14.48 6.45 8.92
C GLN A 57 13.78 7.50 9.79
N PRO A 58 14.29 7.79 11.00
CA PRO A 58 13.65 8.76 11.91
C PRO A 58 13.43 10.15 11.29
N GLU A 59 14.38 10.63 10.50
CA GLU A 59 14.34 11.96 9.88
C GLU A 59 13.44 12.02 8.63
N LYS A 60 13.07 10.85 8.08
CA LYS A 60 12.25 10.73 6.87
C LYS A 60 10.96 9.93 7.11
N SER A 61 10.67 9.58 8.36
CA SER A 61 9.50 8.80 8.70
C SER A 61 8.21 9.62 8.54
N TRP A 62 7.33 9.14 7.67
CA TRP A 62 5.96 9.65 7.53
C TRP A 62 5.16 9.37 8.81
N VAL A 63 5.25 8.14 9.32
CA VAL A 63 4.57 7.70 10.54
C VAL A 63 4.97 8.58 11.74
N ARG A 64 6.28 8.75 11.96
CA ARG A 64 6.79 9.57 13.05
C ARG A 64 6.31 11.03 12.96
N ASN A 65 6.27 11.60 11.75
CA ASN A 65 5.77 12.95 11.56
C ASN A 65 4.29 13.08 11.92
N LEU A 66 3.46 12.09 11.58
CA LEU A 66 2.05 12.06 11.98
C LEU A 66 1.90 11.95 13.50
N LEU A 67 2.67 11.06 14.15
CA LEU A 67 2.66 10.91 15.61
C LEU A 67 3.08 12.18 16.33
N LEU A 68 4.08 12.91 15.82
CA LEU A 68 4.53 14.21 16.36
C LEU A 68 3.47 15.31 16.21
N GLN A 69 2.56 15.19 15.25
CA GLN A 69 1.39 16.06 15.12
C GLN A 69 0.19 15.61 15.95
N GLY A 70 0.34 14.54 16.74
CA GLY A 70 -0.72 14.04 17.62
C GLY A 70 -1.74 13.12 16.94
N PHE A 71 -1.46 12.58 15.78
CA PHE A 71 -2.34 11.55 15.20
C PHE A 71 -2.18 10.23 15.94
N ASP A 72 -3.29 9.54 16.15
CA ASP A 72 -3.36 8.16 16.62
C ASP A 72 -3.28 7.25 15.40
N VAL A 73 -2.11 6.64 15.15
CA VAL A 73 -1.77 6.04 13.86
C VAL A 73 -1.84 4.52 13.92
N TYR A 74 -2.62 3.96 13.02
CA TYR A 74 -2.67 2.54 12.71
C TYR A 74 -2.15 2.28 11.29
N MET A 75 -1.51 1.14 11.07
CA MET A 75 -1.00 0.70 9.78
C MET A 75 -1.48 -0.72 9.49
N LEU A 76 -2.03 -0.91 8.31
CA LEU A 76 -2.41 -2.23 7.84
C LEU A 76 -1.23 -2.86 7.08
N ASP A 77 -0.67 -3.91 7.64
CA ASP A 77 0.30 -4.78 6.97
C ASP A 77 -0.45 -5.96 6.34
N TRP A 78 -0.45 -6.04 5.04
CA TRP A 78 -1.13 -7.09 4.28
C TRP A 78 -0.49 -8.47 4.41
N GLY A 79 0.67 -8.55 5.06
CA GLY A 79 1.41 -9.80 5.25
C GLY A 79 2.07 -10.30 3.98
N SER A 80 2.27 -11.63 3.91
CA SER A 80 2.92 -12.29 2.78
C SER A 80 2.10 -13.48 2.32
N PRO A 81 1.31 -13.34 1.25
CA PRO A 81 0.54 -14.44 0.68
C PRO A 81 1.42 -15.62 0.27
N THR A 82 0.92 -16.82 0.47
CA THR A 82 1.52 -18.09 0.01
C THR A 82 0.74 -18.65 -1.18
N SER A 83 1.19 -19.75 -1.75
CA SER A 83 0.48 -20.42 -2.84
C SER A 83 -0.96 -20.85 -2.48
N MET A 84 -1.26 -20.99 -1.17
CA MET A 84 -2.61 -21.29 -0.68
C MET A 84 -3.56 -20.12 -0.81
N ASP A 85 -3.02 -18.89 -0.85
CA ASP A 85 -3.79 -17.64 -0.84
C ASP A 85 -4.11 -17.12 -2.25
N LYS A 86 -3.86 -17.91 -3.29
CA LYS A 86 -4.01 -17.50 -4.71
C LYS A 86 -5.44 -17.10 -5.12
N TYR A 87 -6.43 -17.45 -4.30
CA TYR A 87 -7.84 -17.13 -4.54
C TYR A 87 -8.33 -15.88 -3.82
N LEU A 88 -7.50 -15.28 -2.95
CA LEU A 88 -7.83 -14.00 -2.32
C LEU A 88 -7.99 -12.92 -3.40
N ASP A 89 -9.11 -12.22 -3.37
CA ASP A 89 -9.49 -11.21 -4.35
C ASP A 89 -9.74 -9.83 -3.71
N PHE A 90 -10.33 -8.90 -4.45
CA PHE A 90 -10.64 -7.56 -3.92
C PHE A 90 -11.62 -7.57 -2.76
N ASP A 91 -12.56 -8.52 -2.74
CA ASP A 91 -13.55 -8.62 -1.68
C ASP A 91 -12.88 -8.98 -0.34
N ASP A 92 -11.95 -9.94 -0.36
CA ASP A 92 -11.19 -10.32 0.82
C ASP A 92 -10.41 -9.12 1.40
N TYR A 93 -9.83 -8.29 0.53
CA TYR A 93 -9.03 -7.13 0.94
C TYR A 93 -9.89 -5.95 1.39
N VAL A 94 -11.02 -5.69 0.73
CA VAL A 94 -11.90 -4.54 1.03
C VAL A 94 -12.84 -4.86 2.18
N ASN A 95 -13.68 -5.88 2.02
CA ASN A 95 -14.75 -6.23 2.98
C ASN A 95 -14.30 -7.25 4.03
N GLY A 96 -13.19 -7.95 3.79
CA GLY A 96 -12.57 -8.83 4.77
C GLY A 96 -11.58 -8.07 5.67
N TYR A 97 -10.36 -7.87 5.20
CA TYR A 97 -9.25 -7.39 6.04
C TYR A 97 -9.38 -5.91 6.42
N LEU A 98 -9.67 -5.01 5.44
CA LEU A 98 -9.77 -3.58 5.72
C LEU A 98 -10.98 -3.26 6.61
N ASP A 99 -12.14 -3.82 6.30
CA ASP A 99 -13.37 -3.61 7.10
C ASP A 99 -13.18 -4.11 8.53
N SER A 100 -12.67 -5.32 8.71
CA SER A 100 -12.40 -5.87 10.05
C SER A 100 -11.43 -5.00 10.85
N SER A 101 -10.43 -4.40 10.19
CA SER A 101 -9.48 -3.49 10.85
C SER A 101 -10.14 -2.16 11.20
N VAL A 102 -11.00 -1.62 10.35
CA VAL A 102 -11.75 -0.39 10.63
C VAL A 102 -12.70 -0.59 11.80
N GLU A 103 -13.48 -1.68 11.81
CA GLU A 103 -14.40 -1.99 12.92
C GLU A 103 -13.64 -2.21 14.23
N PHE A 104 -12.50 -2.92 14.22
CA PHE A 104 -11.65 -3.07 15.40
C PHE A 104 -11.20 -1.71 15.97
N ILE A 105 -10.75 -0.79 15.10
CA ILE A 105 -10.31 0.56 15.54
C ILE A 105 -11.48 1.36 16.08
N LYS A 106 -12.66 1.31 15.44
CA LYS A 106 -13.86 2.00 15.90
C LYS A 106 -14.27 1.55 17.31
N ASP A 107 -14.29 0.24 17.53
CA ASP A 107 -14.66 -0.36 18.80
C ASP A 107 -13.64 -0.01 19.90
N THR A 108 -12.36 -0.21 19.62
CA THR A 108 -11.28 0.02 20.59
C THR A 108 -11.15 1.51 20.98
N SER A 109 -11.30 2.41 20.00
CA SER A 109 -11.22 3.85 20.20
C SER A 109 -12.55 4.49 20.60
N SER A 110 -13.64 3.73 20.66
CA SER A 110 -15.01 4.22 20.94
C SER A 110 -15.41 5.38 20.02
N VAL A 111 -15.19 5.22 18.71
CA VAL A 111 -15.56 6.21 17.68
C VAL A 111 -16.45 5.58 16.61
N GLU A 112 -17.33 6.37 16.02
CA GLU A 112 -18.17 5.90 14.91
C GLU A 112 -17.43 5.89 13.57
N LYS A 113 -16.42 6.77 13.41
CA LYS A 113 -15.71 6.98 12.15
C LYS A 113 -14.22 7.20 12.37
N ILE A 114 -13.42 6.72 11.43
CA ILE A 114 -11.97 6.92 11.40
C ILE A 114 -11.55 7.84 10.25
N SER A 115 -10.32 8.35 10.27
CA SER A 115 -9.66 8.86 9.07
C SER A 115 -8.97 7.70 8.36
N LEU A 116 -9.18 7.56 7.06
CA LEU A 116 -8.58 6.50 6.26
C LEU A 116 -7.61 7.10 5.24
N GLN A 117 -6.36 6.67 5.28
CA GLN A 117 -5.37 7.00 4.27
C GLN A 117 -5.07 5.78 3.41
N GLY A 118 -5.26 5.91 2.10
CA GLY A 118 -4.78 4.92 1.14
C GLY A 118 -3.48 5.40 0.47
N TYR A 119 -2.52 4.49 0.29
CA TYR A 119 -1.25 4.77 -0.39
C TYR A 119 -1.09 3.89 -1.64
N CYS A 120 -0.92 4.50 -2.82
CA CYS A 120 -0.73 3.84 -4.11
C CYS A 120 -1.85 2.81 -4.38
N THR A 121 -1.55 1.53 -4.56
CA THR A 121 -2.55 0.46 -4.73
C THR A 121 -3.46 0.31 -3.50
N GLY A 122 -2.96 0.57 -2.30
CA GLY A 122 -3.79 0.64 -1.09
C GLY A 122 -4.83 1.78 -1.13
N ALA A 123 -4.56 2.84 -1.91
CA ALA A 123 -5.56 3.90 -2.11
C ALA A 123 -6.73 3.45 -3.01
N THR A 124 -6.51 2.53 -3.94
CA THR A 124 -7.62 1.96 -4.72
C THR A 124 -8.53 1.11 -3.83
N ILE A 125 -7.92 0.26 -2.96
CA ILE A 125 -8.66 -0.53 -1.96
C ILE A 125 -9.44 0.40 -1.01
N ALA A 126 -8.77 1.44 -0.47
CA ALA A 126 -9.38 2.42 0.41
C ALA A 126 -10.49 3.23 -0.29
N THR A 127 -10.36 3.53 -1.60
CA THR A 127 -11.42 4.18 -2.38
C THR A 127 -12.63 3.28 -2.51
N ALA A 128 -12.45 2.00 -2.84
CA ALA A 128 -13.52 1.03 -2.93
C ALA A 128 -14.24 0.89 -1.57
N TYR A 129 -13.47 0.72 -0.50
CA TYR A 129 -13.99 0.67 0.87
C TYR A 129 -14.80 1.91 1.23
N THR A 130 -14.24 3.10 1.01
CA THR A 130 -14.89 4.38 1.34
C THR A 130 -16.20 4.58 0.58
N ALA A 131 -16.28 4.08 -0.66
CA ALA A 131 -17.52 4.13 -1.44
C ALA A 131 -18.58 3.13 -0.96
N LEU A 132 -18.16 1.98 -0.42
CA LEU A 132 -19.06 0.95 0.12
C LEU A 132 -19.50 1.25 1.57
N HIS A 133 -18.61 1.82 2.38
CA HIS A 133 -18.78 2.08 3.81
C HIS A 133 -18.56 3.56 4.18
N PRO A 134 -19.28 4.53 3.55
CA PRO A 134 -19.09 5.96 3.80
C PRO A 134 -19.44 6.37 5.24
N GLU A 135 -20.23 5.56 5.95
CA GLU A 135 -20.58 5.75 7.35
C GLU A 135 -19.40 5.51 8.29
N SER A 136 -18.40 4.72 7.91
CA SER A 136 -17.23 4.39 8.75
C SER A 136 -16.05 5.36 8.54
N VAL A 137 -16.07 6.18 7.47
CA VAL A 137 -14.96 7.08 7.12
C VAL A 137 -15.34 8.54 7.38
N LYS A 138 -14.55 9.23 8.20
CA LYS A 138 -14.69 10.65 8.51
C LYS A 138 -13.95 11.55 7.53
N ASN A 139 -12.71 11.18 7.20
CA ASN A 139 -11.88 11.87 6.23
C ASN A 139 -11.17 10.81 5.38
N TYR A 140 -11.07 11.06 4.07
CA TYR A 140 -10.32 10.18 3.19
C TYR A 140 -9.07 10.89 2.66
N ILE A 141 -7.91 10.22 2.77
CA ILE A 141 -6.63 10.71 2.25
C ILE A 141 -6.16 9.75 1.16
N ALA A 142 -6.07 10.24 -0.07
CA ALA A 142 -5.62 9.47 -1.23
C ALA A 142 -4.20 9.88 -1.63
N THR A 143 -3.20 9.09 -1.30
CA THR A 143 -1.80 9.37 -1.62
C THR A 143 -1.39 8.55 -2.83
N ALA A 144 -1.07 9.22 -3.94
CA ALA A 144 -0.70 8.63 -5.23
C ALA A 144 -1.68 7.53 -5.69
N PRO A 145 -3.00 7.79 -5.70
CA PRO A 145 -4.00 6.76 -5.96
C PRO A 145 -4.01 6.30 -7.41
N VAL A 146 -4.27 5.00 -7.63
CA VAL A 146 -4.50 4.42 -8.95
C VAL A 146 -6.01 4.22 -9.13
N ILE A 147 -6.68 5.22 -9.73
CA ILE A 147 -8.15 5.26 -9.89
C ILE A 147 -8.55 5.20 -11.37
N ASP A 148 -7.80 5.84 -12.26
CA ASP A 148 -8.04 5.90 -13.71
C ASP A 148 -6.84 5.30 -14.44
N GLY A 149 -6.90 3.99 -14.68
CA GLY A 149 -5.82 3.25 -15.35
C GLY A 149 -5.63 3.66 -16.82
N TRP A 150 -6.64 4.26 -17.48
CA TRP A 150 -6.50 4.66 -18.87
C TRP A 150 -5.71 5.96 -19.05
N ARG A 151 -5.73 6.84 -18.04
CA ARG A 151 -4.93 8.08 -18.05
C ARG A 151 -3.48 7.84 -17.67
N ASP A 152 -3.19 6.72 -17.05
CA ASP A 152 -1.81 6.32 -16.78
C ASP A 152 -1.13 5.89 -18.09
N THR A 153 -0.05 6.57 -18.45
CA THR A 153 0.75 6.34 -19.68
C THR A 153 2.09 5.68 -19.39
N THR A 154 2.31 5.21 -18.16
CA THR A 154 3.54 4.51 -17.80
C THR A 154 3.70 3.20 -18.57
N VAL A 155 4.94 2.70 -18.63
CA VAL A 155 5.23 1.40 -19.24
C VAL A 155 4.46 0.27 -18.53
N ILE A 156 4.34 0.35 -17.20
CA ILE A 156 3.60 -0.66 -16.41
C ILE A 156 2.12 -0.66 -16.78
N SER A 157 1.51 0.52 -16.88
CA SER A 157 0.11 0.65 -17.28
C SER A 157 -0.12 0.09 -18.69
N ASN A 158 0.76 0.43 -19.63
CA ASN A 158 0.66 -0.10 -20.99
C ASN A 158 0.85 -1.63 -21.04
N LEU A 159 1.77 -2.17 -20.25
CA LEU A 159 1.92 -3.61 -20.10
C LEU A 159 0.65 -4.25 -19.56
N ALA A 160 0.10 -3.71 -18.46
CA ALA A 160 -1.11 -4.21 -17.82
C ALA A 160 -2.34 -4.21 -18.75
N LYS A 161 -2.48 -3.16 -19.59
CA LYS A 161 -3.57 -3.05 -20.57
C LYS A 161 -3.56 -4.14 -21.64
N HIS A 162 -2.39 -4.69 -21.98
CA HIS A 162 -2.24 -5.59 -23.14
C HIS A 162 -1.84 -7.02 -22.77
N MET A 163 -1.52 -7.30 -21.49
CA MET A 163 -1.15 -8.66 -21.07
C MET A 163 -2.37 -9.59 -21.02
N ASP A 164 -2.15 -10.85 -21.34
CA ASP A 164 -3.10 -11.94 -21.07
C ASP A 164 -2.99 -12.34 -19.60
N VAL A 165 -3.66 -11.57 -18.73
CA VAL A 165 -3.58 -11.75 -17.28
C VAL A 165 -4.21 -13.09 -16.84
N ASP A 166 -5.22 -13.58 -17.54
CA ASP A 166 -5.85 -14.87 -17.23
C ASP A 166 -4.84 -16.00 -17.39
N LYS A 167 -4.18 -16.05 -18.55
CA LYS A 167 -3.16 -17.05 -18.82
C LYS A 167 -1.95 -16.95 -17.88
N MET A 168 -1.55 -15.73 -17.51
CA MET A 168 -0.47 -15.53 -16.54
C MET A 168 -0.84 -16.13 -15.19
N VAL A 169 -2.01 -15.78 -14.65
CA VAL A 169 -2.46 -16.27 -13.34
C VAL A 169 -2.72 -17.78 -13.35
N GLU A 170 -3.28 -18.33 -14.42
CA GLU A 170 -3.47 -19.77 -14.57
C GLU A 170 -2.13 -20.54 -14.56
N THR A 171 -1.08 -19.93 -15.14
CA THR A 171 0.22 -20.58 -15.26
C THR A 171 1.08 -20.43 -14.00
N ILE A 172 1.09 -19.24 -13.41
CA ILE A 172 2.02 -18.85 -12.33
C ILE A 172 1.35 -18.96 -10.95
N GLY A 173 0.04 -18.75 -10.86
CA GLY A 173 -0.69 -18.58 -9.60
C GLY A 173 -0.54 -17.18 -9.05
N ASN A 174 0.12 -17.05 -7.89
CA ASN A 174 0.45 -15.73 -7.34
C ASN A 174 1.52 -15.03 -8.17
N MET A 175 1.40 -13.72 -8.35
CA MET A 175 2.45 -12.95 -9.00
C MET A 175 3.69 -12.86 -8.11
N PRO A 176 4.84 -13.37 -8.58
CA PRO A 176 6.04 -13.41 -7.78
C PRO A 176 6.65 -12.00 -7.60
N PRO A 177 7.36 -11.75 -6.50
CA PRO A 177 8.03 -10.48 -6.22
C PRO A 177 8.95 -10.03 -7.35
N GLU A 178 9.65 -10.97 -7.99
CA GLU A 178 10.60 -10.71 -9.07
C GLU A 178 9.91 -10.09 -10.29
N PHE A 179 8.69 -10.52 -10.60
CA PHE A 179 7.91 -9.93 -11.69
C PHE A 179 7.57 -8.47 -11.38
N MET A 180 7.14 -8.18 -10.16
CA MET A 180 6.83 -6.81 -9.74
C MET A 180 8.09 -5.94 -9.74
N TYR A 181 9.20 -6.45 -9.20
CA TYR A 181 10.50 -5.77 -9.24
C TYR A 181 10.92 -5.44 -10.68
N TYR A 182 10.79 -6.40 -11.60
CA TYR A 182 11.09 -6.18 -13.01
C TYR A 182 10.22 -5.08 -13.63
N CYS A 183 8.90 -5.11 -13.39
CA CYS A 183 7.97 -4.08 -13.87
C CYS A 183 8.38 -2.67 -13.41
N PHE A 184 8.80 -2.52 -12.15
CA PHE A 184 9.26 -1.22 -11.64
C PHE A 184 10.64 -0.81 -12.17
N SER A 185 11.53 -1.77 -12.39
CA SER A 185 12.87 -1.47 -12.90
C SER A 185 12.86 -0.93 -14.33
N VAL A 186 11.87 -1.31 -15.15
CA VAL A 186 11.73 -0.80 -16.52
C VAL A 186 11.18 0.63 -16.60
N LEU A 187 10.66 1.19 -15.51
CA LEU A 187 10.21 2.60 -15.49
C LEU A 187 11.38 3.57 -15.62
N LYS A 188 12.51 3.28 -14.96
CA LYS A 188 13.69 4.12 -14.92
C LYS A 188 14.97 3.25 -14.96
N PRO A 189 15.25 2.57 -16.07
CA PRO A 189 16.28 1.52 -16.12
C PRO A 189 17.69 2.04 -15.86
N PHE A 190 18.03 3.25 -16.31
CA PHE A 190 19.36 3.84 -16.07
C PHE A 190 19.50 4.36 -14.65
N GLU A 191 18.51 5.06 -14.12
CA GLU A 191 18.53 5.62 -12.77
C GLU A 191 18.56 4.52 -11.71
N GLN A 192 17.74 3.48 -11.87
CA GLN A 192 17.66 2.36 -10.92
C GLN A 192 18.76 1.30 -11.11
N GLY A 193 19.36 1.24 -12.29
CA GLY A 193 20.47 0.34 -12.60
C GLY A 193 21.82 0.96 -12.28
N ILE A 194 22.41 1.65 -13.25
CA ILE A 194 23.80 2.09 -13.19
C ILE A 194 23.97 3.31 -12.27
N GLU A 195 23.15 4.35 -12.42
CA GLU A 195 23.33 5.61 -11.70
C GLU A 195 23.20 5.44 -10.18
N LYS A 196 22.31 4.59 -9.73
CA LYS A 196 22.12 4.25 -8.32
C LYS A 196 23.42 3.76 -7.68
N TYR A 197 24.11 2.83 -8.31
CA TYR A 197 25.36 2.28 -7.79
C TYR A 197 26.53 3.23 -7.95
N VAL A 198 26.59 3.99 -9.05
CA VAL A 198 27.61 5.06 -9.21
C VAL A 198 27.46 6.09 -8.09
N ASN A 199 26.24 6.48 -7.77
CA ASN A 199 25.95 7.43 -6.68
C ASN A 199 26.29 6.81 -5.31
N PHE A 200 26.03 5.53 -5.10
CA PHE A 200 26.43 4.81 -3.89
C PHE A 200 27.94 4.87 -3.68
N PHE A 201 28.73 4.51 -4.69
CA PHE A 201 30.21 4.54 -4.59
C PHE A 201 30.76 5.94 -4.37
N LYS A 202 30.14 6.97 -4.98
CA LYS A 202 30.55 8.37 -4.76
C LYS A 202 30.31 8.84 -3.32
N ASN A 203 29.36 8.23 -2.61
CA ASN A 203 28.94 8.63 -1.27
C ASN A 203 29.27 7.58 -0.20
N ILE A 204 30.16 6.63 -0.49
CA ILE A 204 30.43 5.48 0.38
C ILE A 204 30.99 5.89 1.77
N GLU A 205 31.65 7.05 1.87
CA GLU A 205 32.16 7.59 3.14
C GLU A 205 31.05 8.27 3.98
N ASN A 206 29.91 8.60 3.38
CA ASN A 206 28.80 9.19 4.08
C ASN A 206 27.93 8.09 4.74
N LYS A 207 28.17 7.83 6.02
CA LYS A 207 27.49 6.79 6.80
C LYS A 207 25.95 6.88 6.74
N LYS A 208 25.39 8.11 6.79
CA LYS A 208 23.93 8.31 6.71
C LYS A 208 23.38 7.93 5.34
N PHE A 209 24.12 8.26 4.29
CA PHE A 209 23.75 7.90 2.92
C PHE A 209 23.80 6.38 2.73
N VAL A 210 24.88 5.74 3.19
CA VAL A 210 25.06 4.28 3.11
C VAL A 210 23.95 3.56 3.90
N ASP A 211 23.65 3.97 5.13
CA ASP A 211 22.58 3.39 5.93
C ASP A 211 21.22 3.49 5.23
N ASN A 212 20.88 4.68 4.70
CA ASN A 212 19.64 4.86 3.94
C ASN A 212 19.61 3.99 2.68
N PHE A 213 20.69 3.91 1.95
CA PHE A 213 20.80 3.10 0.75
C PHE A 213 20.53 1.62 1.08
N LEU A 214 21.20 1.09 2.10
CA LEU A 214 21.05 -0.30 2.51
C LEU A 214 19.63 -0.62 3.02
N ARG A 215 18.98 0.32 3.75
CA ARG A 215 17.58 0.18 4.18
C ARG A 215 16.63 0.11 2.97
N VAL A 216 16.82 0.99 1.99
CA VAL A 216 16.01 0.98 0.77
C VAL A 216 16.23 -0.31 -0.03
N GLU A 217 17.48 -0.79 -0.14
CA GLU A 217 17.77 -2.06 -0.82
C GLU A 217 17.12 -3.25 -0.09
N LYS A 218 17.19 -3.28 1.23
CA LYS A 218 16.52 -4.30 2.04
C LYS A 218 15.01 -4.28 1.83
N TRP A 219 14.41 -3.08 1.87
CA TRP A 219 12.98 -2.90 1.61
C TRP A 219 12.57 -3.34 0.20
N LEU A 220 13.36 -3.03 -0.83
CA LEU A 220 13.11 -3.48 -2.20
C LEU A 220 13.18 -5.01 -2.33
N GLY A 221 14.06 -5.65 -1.57
CA GLY A 221 14.21 -7.11 -1.54
C GLY A 221 13.11 -7.84 -0.77
N ASP A 222 12.36 -7.13 0.08
CA ASP A 222 11.27 -7.69 0.91
C ASP A 222 9.89 -7.41 0.30
N THR A 223 9.73 -7.63 -0.99
CA THR A 223 8.46 -7.49 -1.69
C THR A 223 7.64 -8.77 -1.55
N PRO A 224 6.39 -8.72 -1.06
CA PRO A 224 5.54 -9.91 -1.00
C PRO A 224 4.99 -10.28 -2.38
N PRO A 225 4.64 -11.56 -2.62
CA PRO A 225 3.86 -11.95 -3.79
C PRO A 225 2.45 -11.35 -3.72
N ILE A 226 1.79 -11.22 -4.88
CA ILE A 226 0.40 -10.76 -4.95
C ILE A 226 -0.49 -11.96 -5.27
N PRO A 227 -1.61 -12.19 -4.55
CA PRO A 227 -2.56 -13.25 -4.86
C PRO A 227 -3.03 -13.21 -6.31
N GLY A 228 -3.11 -14.37 -6.95
CA GLY A 228 -3.44 -14.45 -8.38
C GLY A 228 -4.80 -13.86 -8.71
N ALA A 229 -5.83 -14.15 -7.90
CA ALA A 229 -7.17 -13.61 -8.12
C ALA A 229 -7.19 -12.09 -7.97
N LEU A 230 -6.54 -11.54 -6.94
CA LEU A 230 -6.41 -10.09 -6.73
C LEU A 230 -5.66 -9.42 -7.90
N PHE A 231 -4.53 -9.98 -8.34
CA PHE A 231 -3.76 -9.46 -9.46
C PHE A 231 -4.57 -9.46 -10.76
N ARG A 232 -5.31 -10.55 -11.01
CA ARG A 232 -6.23 -10.67 -12.17
C ARG A 232 -7.28 -9.57 -12.13
N GLN A 233 -7.99 -9.46 -11.02
CA GLN A 233 -9.07 -8.48 -10.88
C GLN A 233 -8.52 -7.05 -10.99
N TRP A 234 -7.41 -6.75 -10.30
CA TRP A 234 -6.73 -5.46 -10.41
C TRP A 234 -6.40 -5.11 -11.87
N SER A 235 -5.74 -6.01 -12.58
CA SER A 235 -5.29 -5.76 -13.95
C SER A 235 -6.47 -5.54 -14.90
N LYS A 236 -7.53 -6.34 -14.77
CA LYS A 236 -8.74 -6.21 -15.60
C LYS A 236 -9.54 -4.97 -15.24
N ASP A 237 -9.96 -4.86 -13.98
CA ASP A 237 -10.93 -3.85 -13.57
C ASP A 237 -10.35 -2.44 -13.58
N ILE A 238 -9.05 -2.28 -13.29
CA ILE A 238 -8.41 -0.96 -13.20
C ILE A 238 -7.73 -0.56 -14.52
N TYR A 239 -6.97 -1.46 -15.15
CA TYR A 239 -6.17 -1.10 -16.33
C TYR A 239 -6.82 -1.46 -17.66
N GLN A 240 -7.41 -2.66 -17.81
CA GLN A 240 -7.99 -3.10 -19.07
C GLN A 240 -9.37 -2.48 -19.31
N ASP A 241 -10.28 -2.62 -18.35
CA ASP A 241 -11.68 -2.20 -18.47
C ASP A 241 -11.96 -0.85 -17.80
N ASN A 242 -11.06 -0.39 -16.90
CA ASN A 242 -11.14 0.89 -16.18
C ASN A 242 -12.48 1.09 -15.44
N LEU A 243 -12.97 0.01 -14.80
CA LEU A 243 -14.33 -0.05 -14.26
C LEU A 243 -14.56 0.90 -13.08
N LEU A 244 -13.52 1.14 -12.25
CA LEU A 244 -13.67 1.96 -11.04
C LEU A 244 -14.08 3.39 -11.38
N ILE A 245 -13.34 4.09 -12.25
CA ILE A 245 -13.66 5.48 -12.61
C ILE A 245 -14.95 5.58 -13.42
N GLN A 246 -15.35 4.51 -14.13
CA GLN A 246 -16.59 4.44 -14.87
C GLN A 246 -17.81 4.13 -13.97
N ASN A 247 -17.62 3.93 -12.66
CA ASN A 247 -18.67 3.46 -11.74
C ASN A 247 -19.33 2.14 -12.19
N LYS A 248 -18.52 1.19 -12.66
CA LYS A 248 -18.97 -0.14 -13.12
C LYS A 248 -18.32 -1.28 -12.34
N MET A 249 -17.44 -0.98 -11.38
CA MET A 249 -16.75 -1.99 -10.59
C MET A 249 -17.66 -2.56 -9.52
N PHE A 250 -17.51 -3.86 -9.27
CA PHE A 250 -18.18 -4.58 -8.18
C PHE A 250 -17.12 -5.23 -7.27
N VAL A 251 -17.40 -5.22 -5.96
CA VAL A 251 -16.59 -5.91 -4.95
C VAL A 251 -17.55 -6.65 -4.02
N GLY A 252 -17.36 -7.95 -3.83
CA GLY A 252 -18.27 -8.77 -3.03
C GLY A 252 -19.74 -8.74 -3.48
N GLY A 253 -19.98 -8.57 -4.78
CA GLY A 253 -21.31 -8.39 -5.35
C GLY A 253 -21.92 -7.01 -5.13
N ASN A 254 -21.22 -6.08 -4.43
CA ASN A 254 -21.68 -4.72 -4.20
C ASN A 254 -21.12 -3.76 -5.24
N HIS A 255 -21.98 -2.93 -5.80
CA HIS A 255 -21.62 -1.92 -6.80
C HIS A 255 -20.87 -0.75 -6.14
N ILE A 256 -19.70 -0.41 -6.65
CA ILE A 256 -18.93 0.74 -6.18
C ILE A 256 -19.42 2.00 -6.88
N GLU A 257 -19.95 2.93 -6.10
CA GLU A 257 -20.42 4.22 -6.58
C GLU A 257 -19.56 5.35 -5.98
N LEU A 258 -18.63 5.90 -6.75
CA LEU A 258 -17.71 6.95 -6.27
C LEU A 258 -18.44 8.20 -5.71
N LYS A 259 -19.67 8.48 -6.18
CA LYS A 259 -20.50 9.57 -5.65
C LYS A 259 -20.90 9.41 -4.17
N LYS A 260 -20.78 8.19 -3.60
CA LYS A 260 -21.05 7.94 -2.19
C LYS A 260 -19.90 8.42 -1.29
N ILE A 261 -18.73 8.70 -1.87
CA ILE A 261 -17.60 9.32 -1.16
C ILE A 261 -17.94 10.81 -0.97
N ASN A 262 -18.58 11.13 0.14
CA ASN A 262 -19.15 12.47 0.43
C ASN A 262 -18.48 13.18 1.61
N MET A 263 -17.45 12.55 2.22
CA MET A 263 -16.63 13.15 3.27
C MET A 263 -15.51 14.00 2.67
N PRO A 264 -14.80 14.84 3.47
CA PRO A 264 -13.61 15.55 3.02
C PRO A 264 -12.55 14.59 2.44
N ILE A 265 -12.02 14.94 1.26
CA ILE A 265 -10.95 14.19 0.59
C ILE A 265 -9.72 15.08 0.47
N PHE A 266 -8.57 14.56 0.90
CA PHE A 266 -7.26 15.15 0.62
C PHE A 266 -6.49 14.24 -0.32
N THR A 267 -6.13 14.76 -1.50
CA THR A 267 -5.38 13.98 -2.50
C THR A 267 -3.97 14.51 -2.64
N GLN A 268 -3.00 13.61 -2.53
CA GLN A 268 -1.58 13.87 -2.80
C GLN A 268 -1.18 13.14 -4.07
N VAL A 269 -0.60 13.85 -5.02
CA VAL A 269 -0.09 13.29 -6.28
C VAL A 269 1.40 13.59 -6.41
N ALA A 270 2.15 12.62 -6.96
CA ALA A 270 3.53 12.86 -7.38
C ALA A 270 3.50 13.58 -8.73
N VAL A 271 4.15 14.74 -8.81
CA VAL A 271 4.44 15.42 -10.08
C VAL A 271 5.91 15.12 -10.39
N GLY A 272 6.14 14.38 -11.48
CA GLY A 272 7.47 14.00 -11.97
C GLY A 272 7.98 14.92 -13.04
#